data_5dda7c7f447908d36fd3c7482fc411db
#
_entry.id   5dda7c7f447908d36fd3c7482fc411db
#
_cell.length_a   1.000
_cell.length_b   1.000
_cell.length_c   1.000
_cell.angle_alpha   90.00
_cell.angle_beta   90.00
_cell.angle_gamma   90.00
#
_symmetry.space_group_name_H-M   'P 1'
#
loop_
_entity.id
_entity.type
_entity.pdbx_description
1 polymer ?
#
loop_
_entity_poly.entity_id
_entity_poly.type
_entity_poly.pdbx_seq_one_letter_code
_entity_poly.pdbx_strand_id
1 'polypeptide(L)'
;GNFHDCQELEMLYKNHSQIPNHCRFFHTDYYTASMVKYSINTFLAMKVTFMNQIYKMYSDHEEHSRNPHPEIWRAFTDMLSADLRVGSSHLQVPGPDGQYGYGGSCLPKDIKAFIGYDKNERLSVLRDVELANTQIRLTGDSKPK
;
A
#
# COMPACT_ATOMS: atom_id res chain seq x y z
N GLY A 1 8.42 -20.89 13.02
CA GLY A 1 8.83 -21.63 14.19
C GLY A 1 8.00 -22.89 14.34
N ASN A 2 8.32 -23.72 15.31
CA ASN A 2 7.42 -24.82 15.64
C ASN A 2 6.15 -24.27 16.32
N PHE A 3 5.11 -25.09 16.37
CA PHE A 3 3.79 -24.67 16.89
C PHE A 3 3.85 -24.27 18.37
N HIS A 4 4.64 -24.99 19.16
CA HIS A 4 4.81 -24.71 20.60
C HIS A 4 5.43 -23.33 20.85
N ASP A 5 6.54 -23.01 20.17
CA ASP A 5 7.21 -21.70 20.31
C ASP A 5 6.28 -20.55 19.86
N CYS A 6 5.45 -20.77 18.85
CA CYS A 6 4.47 -19.79 18.41
C CYS A 6 3.40 -19.52 19.48
N GLN A 7 2.94 -20.58 20.18
CA GLN A 7 1.98 -20.44 21.28
C GLN A 7 2.58 -19.72 22.48
N GLU A 8 3.82 -20.05 22.86
CA GLU A 8 4.53 -19.36 23.96
C GLU A 8 4.69 -17.87 23.63
N LEU A 9 5.08 -17.55 22.40
CA LEU A 9 5.23 -16.16 21.95
C LEU A 9 3.88 -15.43 21.97
N GLU A 10 2.79 -16.06 21.53
CA GLU A 10 1.44 -15.49 21.61
C GLU A 10 1.05 -15.18 23.06
N MET A 11 1.29 -16.11 23.99
CA MET A 11 0.99 -15.89 25.42
C MET A 11 1.83 -14.74 25.98
N LEU A 12 3.09 -14.63 25.60
CA LEU A 12 3.97 -13.54 26.00
C LEU A 12 3.44 -12.19 25.54
N TYR A 13 3.04 -12.08 24.28
CA TYR A 13 2.42 -10.87 23.74
C TYR A 13 1.10 -10.51 24.43
N LYS A 14 0.21 -11.49 24.66
CA LYS A 14 -1.07 -11.27 25.34
C LYS A 14 -0.90 -10.79 26.79
N ASN A 15 0.11 -11.31 27.48
CA ASN A 15 0.31 -11.02 28.90
C ASN A 15 1.16 -9.77 29.16
N HIS A 16 2.04 -9.38 28.22
CA HIS A 16 3.06 -8.37 28.47
C HIS A 16 3.07 -7.22 27.46
N SER A 17 2.11 -7.18 26.53
CA SER A 17 1.99 -6.06 25.58
C SER A 17 0.57 -5.47 25.58
N GLN A 18 0.48 -4.22 25.06
CA GLN A 18 -0.79 -3.50 24.94
C GLN A 18 -1.51 -3.82 23.61
N ILE A 19 -1.46 -5.09 23.18
CA ILE A 19 -2.18 -5.46 21.96
C ILE A 19 -3.70 -5.45 22.22
N PRO A 20 -4.51 -5.00 21.23
CA PRO A 20 -5.96 -5.04 21.35
C PRO A 20 -6.49 -6.46 21.56
N ASN A 21 -7.51 -6.63 22.39
CA ASN A 21 -8.13 -7.93 22.66
C ASN A 21 -8.68 -8.64 21.42
N HIS A 22 -8.97 -7.90 20.34
CA HIS A 22 -9.43 -8.45 19.06
C HIS A 22 -8.29 -8.84 18.10
N CYS A 23 -7.03 -8.70 18.54
CA CYS A 23 -5.89 -9.10 17.71
C CYS A 23 -5.91 -10.61 17.46
N ARG A 24 -5.80 -11.01 16.21
CA ARG A 24 -5.76 -12.42 15.81
C ARG A 24 -4.34 -12.87 15.62
N PHE A 25 -4.00 -14.02 16.18
CA PHE A 25 -2.71 -14.68 15.99
C PHE A 25 -2.85 -15.82 14.98
N PHE A 26 -1.89 -15.94 14.09
CA PHE A 26 -1.81 -17.00 13.11
C PHE A 26 -0.46 -17.70 13.24
N HIS A 27 -0.48 -18.97 13.61
CA HIS A 27 0.72 -19.79 13.72
C HIS A 27 0.99 -20.44 12.37
N THR A 28 2.15 -20.17 11.81
CA THR A 28 2.54 -20.69 10.49
C THR A 28 4.07 -20.83 10.38
N ASP A 29 4.54 -21.40 9.31
CA ASP A 29 5.97 -21.46 8.99
C ASP A 29 6.49 -20.07 8.57
N TYR A 30 7.81 -19.93 8.61
CA TYR A 30 8.48 -18.66 8.30
C TYR A 30 8.28 -18.20 6.84
N TYR A 31 8.17 -19.16 5.92
CA TYR A 31 7.98 -18.86 4.50
C TYR A 31 6.61 -18.25 4.27
N THR A 32 5.56 -18.91 4.78
CA THR A 32 4.18 -18.41 4.69
C THR A 32 4.05 -17.03 5.35
N ALA A 33 4.62 -16.84 6.55
CA ALA A 33 4.59 -15.55 7.23
C ALA A 33 5.27 -14.45 6.40
N SER A 34 6.43 -14.77 5.80
CA SER A 34 7.14 -13.83 4.93
C SER A 34 6.34 -13.51 3.67
N MET A 35 5.76 -14.52 3.03
CA MET A 35 4.92 -14.34 1.84
C MET A 35 3.71 -13.44 2.14
N VAL A 36 3.02 -13.63 3.27
CA VAL A 36 1.92 -12.78 3.70
C VAL A 36 2.37 -11.33 3.85
N LYS A 37 3.50 -11.08 4.55
CA LYS A 37 4.04 -9.73 4.73
C LYS A 37 4.36 -9.05 3.40
N TYR A 38 5.09 -9.72 2.52
CA TYR A 38 5.44 -9.15 1.22
C TYR A 38 4.22 -8.95 0.34
N SER A 39 3.27 -9.88 0.34
CA SER A 39 2.02 -9.75 -0.42
C SER A 39 1.21 -8.53 0.03
N ILE A 40 1.06 -8.32 1.35
CA ILE A 40 0.36 -7.15 1.88
C ILE A 40 1.06 -5.86 1.45
N ASN A 41 2.38 -5.74 1.67
CA ASN A 41 3.10 -4.51 1.39
C ASN A 41 3.14 -4.19 -0.12
N THR A 42 3.27 -5.19 -0.98
CA THR A 42 3.26 -4.98 -2.43
C THR A 42 1.85 -4.67 -2.95
N PHE A 43 0.81 -5.26 -2.37
CA PHE A 43 -0.58 -4.88 -2.66
C PHE A 43 -0.86 -3.43 -2.28
N LEU A 44 -0.37 -2.98 -1.12
CA LEU A 44 -0.52 -1.58 -0.69
C LEU A 44 0.28 -0.62 -1.57
N ALA A 45 1.48 -1.00 -2.03
CA ALA A 45 2.26 -0.22 -3.00
C ALA A 45 1.50 -0.08 -4.33
N MET A 46 0.91 -1.18 -4.83
CA MET A 46 0.05 -1.16 -6.02
C MET A 46 -1.15 -0.24 -5.82
N LYS A 47 -1.81 -0.30 -4.67
CA LYS A 47 -2.96 0.55 -4.35
C LYS A 47 -2.59 2.03 -4.36
N VAL A 48 -1.46 2.43 -3.75
CA VAL A 48 -0.98 3.82 -3.78
C VAL A 48 -0.68 4.27 -5.20
N THR A 49 0.00 3.44 -6.00
CA THR A 49 0.30 3.76 -7.40
C THR A 49 -0.98 3.95 -8.22
N PHE A 50 -1.93 3.05 -8.08
CA PHE A 50 -3.24 3.14 -8.72
C PHE A 50 -3.96 4.43 -8.35
N MET A 51 -4.03 4.78 -7.06
CA MET A 51 -4.70 6.00 -6.59
C MET A 51 -4.03 7.26 -7.14
N ASN A 52 -2.70 7.28 -7.28
CA ASN A 52 -2.01 8.40 -7.91
C ASN A 52 -2.34 8.54 -9.40
N GLN A 53 -2.46 7.44 -10.14
CA GLN A 53 -2.87 7.48 -11.55
C GLN A 53 -4.31 7.94 -11.72
N ILE A 54 -5.24 7.46 -10.88
CA ILE A 54 -6.63 7.92 -10.86
C ILE A 54 -6.70 9.41 -10.49
N TYR A 55 -5.95 9.85 -9.48
CA TYR A 55 -5.89 11.27 -9.11
C TYR A 55 -5.45 12.14 -10.29
N LYS A 56 -4.40 11.74 -11.01
CA LYS A 56 -3.94 12.48 -12.19
C LYS A 56 -5.03 12.56 -13.25
N MET A 57 -5.62 11.42 -13.63
CA MET A 57 -6.72 11.38 -14.60
C MET A 57 -7.90 12.26 -14.16
N TYR A 58 -8.24 12.23 -12.87
CA TYR A 58 -9.33 13.01 -12.29
C TYR A 58 -9.03 14.50 -12.31
N SER A 59 -7.80 14.91 -11.96
CA SER A 59 -7.39 16.32 -11.95
C SER A 59 -7.19 16.91 -13.34
N ASP A 60 -6.88 16.09 -14.35
CA ASP A 60 -6.74 16.52 -15.75
C ASP A 60 -8.10 16.74 -16.43
N HIS A 61 -9.20 16.31 -15.83
CA HIS A 61 -10.55 16.55 -16.36
C HIS A 61 -10.86 18.06 -16.37
N GLU A 62 -11.44 18.56 -17.46
CA GLU A 62 -11.64 20.01 -17.68
C GLU A 62 -12.36 20.72 -16.53
N GLU A 63 -13.37 20.09 -15.93
CA GLU A 63 -14.13 20.64 -14.82
C GLU A 63 -13.25 20.82 -13.56
N HIS A 64 -12.33 19.88 -13.30
CA HIS A 64 -11.49 19.89 -12.11
C HIS A 64 -10.17 20.64 -12.31
N SER A 65 -9.67 20.71 -13.54
CA SER A 65 -8.46 21.47 -13.85
C SER A 65 -8.68 22.98 -13.77
N ARG A 66 -9.90 23.47 -14.11
CA ARG A 66 -10.28 24.88 -14.00
C ARG A 66 -10.61 25.32 -12.59
N ASN A 67 -11.01 24.39 -11.74
CA ASN A 67 -11.45 24.68 -10.37
C ASN A 67 -11.07 23.51 -9.44
N PRO A 68 -9.78 23.40 -9.05
CA PRO A 68 -9.33 22.31 -8.22
C PRO A 68 -9.91 22.44 -6.81
N HIS A 69 -10.84 21.55 -6.48
CA HIS A 69 -11.44 21.43 -5.16
C HIS A 69 -10.91 20.20 -4.42
N PRO A 70 -9.98 20.36 -3.47
CA PRO A 70 -9.48 19.25 -2.67
C PRO A 70 -10.57 18.43 -1.98
N GLU A 71 -11.68 19.10 -1.62
CA GLU A 71 -12.83 18.46 -0.99
C GLU A 71 -13.53 17.45 -1.91
N ILE A 72 -13.54 17.69 -3.24
CA ILE A 72 -14.17 16.78 -4.19
C ILE A 72 -13.33 15.49 -4.31
N TRP A 73 -12.01 15.61 -4.32
CA TRP A 73 -11.14 14.44 -4.28
C TRP A 73 -11.30 13.64 -2.98
N ARG A 74 -11.44 14.35 -1.86
CA ARG A 74 -11.73 13.69 -0.58
C ARG A 74 -13.07 12.96 -0.62
N ALA A 75 -14.13 13.59 -1.13
CA ALA A 75 -15.43 12.95 -1.29
C ALA A 75 -15.34 11.70 -2.19
N PHE A 76 -14.55 11.76 -3.27
CA PHE A 76 -14.29 10.60 -4.13
C PHE A 76 -13.64 9.45 -3.34
N THR A 77 -12.60 9.73 -2.55
CA THR A 77 -11.92 8.70 -1.74
C THR A 77 -12.81 8.15 -0.63
N ASP A 78 -13.66 9.00 -0.03
CA ASP A 78 -14.63 8.58 0.98
C ASP A 78 -15.69 7.64 0.39
N MET A 79 -16.23 7.97 -0.78
CA MET A 79 -17.15 7.08 -1.51
C MET A 79 -16.49 5.76 -1.91
N LEU A 80 -15.26 5.80 -2.41
CA LEU A 80 -14.50 4.60 -2.79
C LEU A 80 -14.24 3.71 -1.58
N SER A 81 -13.93 4.30 -0.42
CA SER A 81 -13.65 3.58 0.82
C SER A 81 -14.90 2.95 1.46
N ALA A 82 -16.09 3.39 1.07
CA ALA A 82 -17.35 2.80 1.53
C ALA A 82 -17.51 1.35 1.02
N ASP A 83 -16.85 0.98 -0.08
CA ASP A 83 -16.74 -0.42 -0.47
C ASP A 83 -15.66 -1.10 0.40
N LEU A 84 -16.11 -2.03 1.28
CA LEU A 84 -15.23 -2.75 2.21
C LEU A 84 -14.13 -3.56 1.51
N ARG A 85 -14.32 -3.94 0.25
CA ARG A 85 -13.30 -4.64 -0.55
C ARG A 85 -12.12 -3.72 -0.88
N VAL A 86 -12.35 -2.43 -0.96
CA VAL A 86 -11.32 -1.41 -1.19
C VAL A 86 -10.66 -1.02 0.13
N GLY A 87 -11.46 -0.72 1.16
CA GLY A 87 -11.01 -0.24 2.47
C GLY A 87 -10.40 1.16 2.42
N SER A 88 -10.27 1.79 3.57
CA SER A 88 -9.90 3.22 3.69
C SER A 88 -8.40 3.52 3.68
N SER A 89 -7.53 2.53 3.87
CA SER A 89 -6.09 2.77 3.94
C SER A 89 -5.47 3.02 2.56
N HIS A 90 -4.40 3.83 2.51
CA HIS A 90 -3.56 4.04 1.32
C HIS A 90 -4.30 4.65 0.12
N LEU A 91 -5.33 5.46 0.36
CA LEU A 91 -6.08 6.21 -0.67
C LEU A 91 -5.61 7.65 -0.82
N GLN A 92 -4.83 8.15 0.14
CA GLN A 92 -4.42 9.55 0.19
C GLN A 92 -3.45 9.90 -0.95
N VAL A 93 -3.75 10.99 -1.66
CA VAL A 93 -2.89 11.60 -2.70
C VAL A 93 -2.92 13.12 -2.51
N PRO A 94 -1.78 13.80 -2.31
CA PRO A 94 -0.44 13.21 -2.11
C PRO A 94 -0.35 12.36 -0.82
N GLY A 95 0.69 11.55 -0.72
CA GLY A 95 0.91 10.68 0.42
C GLY A 95 1.22 11.43 1.74
N PRO A 96 1.38 10.71 2.86
CA PRO A 96 1.68 11.33 4.16
C PRO A 96 3.00 12.12 4.20
N ASP A 97 3.93 11.81 3.30
CA ASP A 97 5.19 12.54 3.10
C ASP A 97 5.04 13.80 2.23
N GLY A 98 3.82 14.15 1.83
CA GLY A 98 3.50 15.27 0.96
C GLY A 98 3.90 15.04 -0.51
N GLN A 99 4.31 13.83 -0.87
CA GLN A 99 4.73 13.51 -2.23
C GLN A 99 3.76 12.54 -2.91
N TYR A 100 3.86 12.48 -4.22
CA TYR A 100 3.10 11.55 -5.04
C TYR A 100 3.79 10.20 -5.14
N GLY A 101 3.00 9.14 -5.30
CA GLY A 101 3.49 7.77 -5.27
C GLY A 101 3.82 7.26 -3.85
N TYR A 102 4.17 5.99 -3.76
CA TYR A 102 4.59 5.44 -2.49
C TYR A 102 6.08 5.70 -2.22
N GLY A 103 6.36 5.98 -0.95
CA GLY A 103 7.70 6.20 -0.42
C GLY A 103 7.88 5.53 0.94
N GLY A 104 8.75 6.12 1.76
CA GLY A 104 9.10 5.59 3.07
C GLY A 104 10.05 4.40 3.00
N SER A 105 10.25 3.73 4.14
CA SER A 105 11.23 2.64 4.27
C SER A 105 10.70 1.25 3.91
N CYS A 106 9.38 1.03 3.98
CA CYS A 106 8.81 -0.31 3.85
C CYS A 106 8.40 -0.66 2.43
N LEU A 107 7.51 0.12 1.80
CA LEU A 107 6.95 -0.24 0.51
C LEU A 107 7.99 -0.34 -0.61
N PRO A 108 8.91 0.65 -0.78
CA PRO A 108 9.93 0.57 -1.83
C PRO A 108 10.90 -0.61 -1.65
N LYS A 109 11.26 -0.89 -0.42
CA LYS A 109 12.16 -2.00 -0.09
C LYS A 109 11.50 -3.36 -0.35
N ASP A 110 10.26 -3.52 0.11
CA ASP A 110 9.59 -4.81 0.06
C ASP A 110 9.15 -5.18 -1.37
N ILE A 111 8.72 -4.21 -2.19
CA ILE A 111 8.40 -4.51 -3.59
C ILE A 111 9.65 -4.92 -4.39
N LYS A 112 10.78 -4.21 -4.19
CA LYS A 112 12.06 -4.58 -4.84
C LYS A 112 12.56 -5.95 -4.40
N ALA A 113 12.47 -6.24 -3.10
CA ALA A 113 12.88 -7.55 -2.57
C ALA A 113 11.99 -8.66 -3.13
N PHE A 114 10.70 -8.46 -3.22
CA PHE A 114 9.77 -9.47 -3.72
C PHE A 114 9.94 -9.73 -5.22
N ILE A 115 10.09 -8.67 -6.03
CA ILE A 115 10.44 -8.77 -7.45
C ILE A 115 11.78 -9.51 -7.63
N GLY A 116 12.80 -9.16 -6.83
CA GLY A 116 14.11 -9.79 -6.89
C GLY A 116 14.11 -11.27 -6.47
N TYR A 117 13.18 -11.68 -5.62
CA TYR A 117 12.98 -13.08 -5.24
C TYR A 117 12.37 -13.92 -6.37
N ASP A 118 11.55 -13.32 -7.22
CA ASP A 118 10.87 -13.97 -8.33
C ASP A 118 11.81 -14.27 -9.50
N LYS A 119 12.46 -15.44 -9.47
CA LYS A 119 13.39 -15.88 -10.52
C LYS A 119 12.70 -16.25 -11.84
N ASN A 120 11.39 -16.44 -11.84
CA ASN A 120 10.62 -16.88 -13.00
C ASN A 120 9.76 -15.75 -13.62
N GLU A 121 9.99 -14.50 -13.21
CA GLU A 121 9.33 -13.31 -13.75
C GLU A 121 7.78 -13.34 -13.71
N ARG A 122 7.21 -14.01 -12.72
CA ARG A 122 5.75 -14.15 -12.55
C ARG A 122 5.08 -12.89 -12.00
N LEU A 123 5.87 -12.02 -11.35
CA LEU A 123 5.38 -10.78 -10.72
C LEU A 123 5.45 -9.57 -11.69
N SER A 124 5.01 -9.75 -12.94
CA SER A 124 5.04 -8.68 -13.96
C SER A 124 4.27 -7.44 -13.51
N VAL A 125 3.09 -7.60 -12.92
CA VAL A 125 2.28 -6.49 -12.40
C VAL A 125 3.06 -5.64 -11.37
N LEU A 126 3.85 -6.27 -10.49
CA LEU A 126 4.65 -5.53 -9.51
C LEU A 126 5.81 -4.78 -10.14
N ARG A 127 6.39 -5.28 -11.25
CA ARG A 127 7.42 -4.57 -12.03
C ARG A 127 6.84 -3.30 -12.65
N ASP A 128 5.63 -3.40 -13.22
CA ASP A 128 4.93 -2.26 -13.80
C ASP A 128 4.56 -1.22 -12.72
N VAL A 129 4.13 -1.69 -11.55
CA VAL A 129 3.84 -0.83 -10.38
C VAL A 129 5.11 -0.08 -9.93
N GLU A 130 6.25 -0.77 -9.83
CA GLU A 130 7.53 -0.16 -9.43
C GLU A 130 7.99 0.87 -10.45
N LEU A 131 7.89 0.54 -11.75
CA LEU A 131 8.21 1.46 -12.83
C LEU A 131 7.32 2.71 -12.80
N ALA A 132 6.00 2.52 -12.70
CA ALA A 132 5.04 3.62 -12.64
C ALA A 132 5.30 4.52 -11.42
N ASN A 133 5.54 3.92 -10.24
CA ASN A 133 5.86 4.70 -9.05
C ASN A 133 7.17 5.50 -9.20
N THR A 134 8.18 4.92 -9.81
CA THR A 134 9.44 5.62 -10.08
C THR A 134 9.21 6.85 -10.95
N GLN A 135 8.40 6.73 -12.01
CA GLN A 135 8.03 7.86 -12.86
C GLN A 135 7.26 8.93 -12.08
N ILE A 136 6.25 8.53 -11.30
CA ILE A 136 5.47 9.45 -10.45
C ILE A 136 6.39 10.22 -9.49
N ARG A 137 7.33 9.55 -8.85
CA ARG A 137 8.28 10.17 -7.91
C ARG A 137 9.28 11.11 -8.58
N LEU A 138 9.76 10.78 -9.78
CA LEU A 138 10.74 11.60 -10.51
C LEU A 138 10.12 12.85 -11.13
N THR A 139 8.94 12.72 -11.68
CA THR A 139 8.29 13.84 -12.38
C THR A 139 7.61 14.81 -11.43
N GLY A 140 7.28 14.36 -10.22
CA GLY A 140 6.39 15.09 -9.31
C GLY A 140 5.03 15.38 -10.00
N ASP A 141 4.70 14.60 -11.02
CA ASP A 141 3.72 14.87 -12.06
C ASP A 141 2.30 14.56 -11.62
N SER A 142 2.00 15.07 -10.45
CA SER A 142 0.65 15.26 -10.00
C SER A 142 0.42 16.73 -9.66
N LYS A 143 1.36 17.63 -10.01
CA LYS A 143 1.04 19.05 -9.99
C LYS A 143 0.29 19.37 -11.29
N PRO A 144 -0.91 19.93 -11.22
CA PRO A 144 -1.50 20.57 -12.39
C PRO A 144 -0.52 21.62 -12.89
N LYS A 145 -0.18 21.58 -14.18
CA LYS A 145 0.52 22.66 -14.86
C LYS A 145 -0.39 23.87 -14.96
#